data_94a9c92e651b5c6db42b65dc9578caf3
#
_entry.id   94a9c92e651b5c6db42b65dc9578caf3
#
_cell.length_a   1.000
_cell.length_b   1.000
_cell.length_c   1.000
_cell.angle_alpha   90.00
_cell.angle_beta   90.00
_cell.angle_gamma   90.00
#
_symmetry.space_group_name_H-M   'P 1'
#
loop_
_entity.id
_entity.type
_entity.pdbx_description
1 polymer ?
#
loop_
_entity_poly.entity_id
_entity_poly.type
_entity_poly.pdbx_seq_one_letter_code
_entity_poly.pdbx_strand_id
1 'polypeptide(L)'
;MDDTDPILLEIDRLIRLSRLREIEFIMGTDRTERVREIRGALRHLRPGAYLLGTGPSTVGIIPLNGREVVLGRRPTVLEEPSKSIADYSAADTLYFVPREVSRAHARVTLELVGEDTQNILSDLHSTCGTFVNDDQVDPEGIGVILKHGDVISLGPSRTSTYIYYEVD
;
A
#
# COMPACT_ATOMS: atom_id res chain seq x y z
N MET A 1 7.68 17.11 -10.99
CA MET A 1 7.28 17.25 -9.58
C MET A 1 8.51 17.73 -8.84
N ASP A 2 8.41 18.88 -8.21
CA ASP A 2 9.57 19.50 -7.54
C ASP A 2 9.82 18.75 -6.23
N ASP A 3 11.08 18.29 -6.00
CA ASP A 3 11.49 17.57 -4.77
C ASP A 3 11.30 18.41 -3.49
N THR A 4 10.89 19.66 -3.63
CA THR A 4 10.59 20.59 -2.54
C THR A 4 9.11 20.71 -2.20
N ASP A 5 8.23 19.92 -2.83
CA ASP A 5 6.80 19.94 -2.49
C ASP A 5 6.63 19.53 -1.00
N PRO A 6 6.05 20.41 -0.16
CA PRO A 6 5.85 20.14 1.27
C PRO A 6 5.13 18.82 1.56
N ILE A 7 4.26 18.39 0.65
CA ILE A 7 3.53 17.13 0.77
C ILE A 7 4.45 15.94 0.54
N LEU A 8 5.35 16.00 -0.44
CA LEU A 8 6.34 14.94 -0.66
C LEU A 8 7.31 14.81 0.50
N LEU A 9 7.73 15.93 1.08
CA LEU A 9 8.56 15.92 2.28
C LEU A 9 7.83 15.31 3.48
N GLU A 10 6.54 15.59 3.62
CA GLU A 10 5.75 15.02 4.70
C GLU A 10 5.47 13.51 4.48
N ILE A 11 5.21 13.09 3.24
CA ILE A 11 5.10 11.67 2.89
C ILE A 11 6.42 10.94 3.18
N ASP A 12 7.56 11.49 2.78
CA ASP A 12 8.87 10.90 3.06
C ASP A 12 9.14 10.80 4.57
N ARG A 13 8.81 11.85 5.31
CA ARG A 13 8.88 11.86 6.77
C ARG A 13 8.01 10.77 7.39
N LEU A 14 6.77 10.61 6.94
CA LEU A 14 5.85 9.58 7.42
C LEU A 14 6.34 8.17 7.10
N ILE A 15 6.90 7.98 5.90
CA ILE A 15 7.52 6.70 5.52
C ILE A 15 8.68 6.36 6.46
N ARG A 16 9.52 7.34 6.79
CA ARG A 16 10.63 7.13 7.72
C ARG A 16 10.15 6.86 9.14
N LEU A 17 9.19 7.63 9.63
CA LEU A 17 8.60 7.44 10.96
C LEU A 17 7.92 6.08 11.08
N SER A 18 7.19 5.64 10.06
CA SER A 18 6.52 4.35 10.13
C SER A 18 7.49 3.16 10.08
N ARG A 19 8.65 3.28 9.42
CA ARG A 19 9.72 2.26 9.49
C ARG A 19 10.31 2.14 10.89
N LEU A 20 10.53 3.25 11.57
CA LEU A 20 10.96 3.24 12.97
C LEU A 20 9.87 2.65 13.88
N ARG A 21 8.61 3.01 13.63
CA ARG A 21 7.45 2.55 14.39
C ARG A 21 7.13 1.07 14.18
N GLU A 22 7.51 0.51 13.05
CA GLU A 22 7.38 -0.92 12.81
C GLU A 22 8.22 -1.74 13.79
N ILE A 23 9.42 -1.28 14.09
CA ILE A 23 10.29 -1.86 15.13
C ILE A 23 9.65 -1.67 16.51
N GLU A 24 9.16 -0.48 16.82
CA GLU A 24 8.49 -0.18 18.08
C GLU A 24 7.20 -1.00 18.26
N PHE A 25 6.44 -1.20 17.19
CA PHE A 25 5.24 -2.05 17.20
C PHE A 25 5.58 -3.51 17.55
N ILE A 26 6.63 -4.04 16.96
CA ILE A 26 7.14 -5.38 17.26
C ILE A 26 7.57 -5.48 18.74
N MET A 27 8.11 -4.40 19.27
CA MET A 27 8.53 -4.29 20.67
C MET A 27 7.40 -3.93 21.65
N GLY A 28 6.15 -3.82 21.18
CA GLY A 28 4.95 -3.62 22.00
C GLY A 28 4.49 -2.18 22.14
N THR A 29 4.86 -1.28 21.21
CA THR A 29 4.45 0.12 21.24
C THR A 29 3.13 0.43 20.53
N ASP A 30 2.57 1.56 20.87
CA ASP A 30 1.17 1.98 20.78
C ASP A 30 0.66 2.21 19.33
N ARG A 31 -0.33 1.42 18.90
CA ARG A 31 -1.09 1.61 17.66
C ARG A 31 -1.77 2.99 17.56
N THR A 32 -2.13 3.56 18.71
CA THR A 32 -2.88 4.83 18.80
C THR A 32 -2.06 5.98 18.23
N GLU A 33 -0.75 5.96 18.44
CA GLU A 33 0.14 7.02 17.96
C GLU A 33 0.30 6.97 16.43
N ARG A 34 0.42 5.78 15.83
CA ARG A 34 0.45 5.60 14.37
C ARG A 34 -0.82 6.12 13.69
N VAL A 35 -1.98 5.81 14.27
CA VAL A 35 -3.27 6.33 13.77
C VAL A 35 -3.32 7.85 13.86
N ARG A 36 -2.78 8.42 14.94
CA ARG A 36 -2.73 9.88 15.13
C ARG A 36 -1.84 10.55 14.09
N GLU A 37 -0.70 9.98 13.79
CA GLU A 37 0.23 10.49 12.76
C GLU A 37 -0.37 10.43 11.36
N ILE A 38 -0.98 9.30 11.00
CA ILE A 38 -1.69 9.16 9.72
C ILE A 38 -2.80 10.21 9.62
N ARG A 39 -3.63 10.38 10.66
CA ARG A 39 -4.68 11.42 10.68
C ARG A 39 -4.12 12.82 10.54
N GLY A 40 -2.97 13.11 11.15
CA GLY A 40 -2.28 14.39 11.01
C GLY A 40 -1.87 14.66 9.56
N ALA A 41 -1.31 13.65 8.90
CA ALA A 41 -0.89 13.73 7.50
C ALA A 41 -2.06 13.88 6.53
N LEU A 42 -3.18 13.19 6.77
CA LEU A 42 -4.37 13.25 5.91
C LEU A 42 -4.93 14.68 5.75
N ARG A 43 -4.72 15.54 6.75
CA ARG A 43 -5.17 16.94 6.69
C ARG A 43 -4.44 17.78 5.65
N HIS A 44 -3.29 17.32 5.17
CA HIS A 44 -2.45 18.04 4.23
C HIS A 44 -2.46 17.41 2.83
N LEU A 45 -3.24 16.35 2.62
CA LEU A 45 -3.37 15.71 1.32
C LEU A 45 -4.20 16.55 0.36
N ARG A 46 -3.79 16.57 -0.89
CA ARG A 46 -4.56 17.15 -1.99
C ARG A 46 -5.74 16.24 -2.34
N PRO A 47 -6.80 16.78 -2.97
CA PRO A 47 -7.86 15.95 -3.54
C PRO A 47 -7.30 14.83 -4.43
N GLY A 48 -7.83 13.62 -4.25
CA GLY A 48 -7.39 12.45 -4.98
C GLY A 48 -7.54 11.15 -4.18
N ALA A 49 -7.04 10.06 -4.76
CA ALA A 49 -7.09 8.73 -4.16
C ALA A 49 -5.73 8.30 -3.62
N TYR A 50 -5.75 7.60 -2.51
CA TYR A 50 -4.56 7.16 -1.78
C TYR A 50 -4.73 5.76 -1.21
N LEU A 51 -3.61 5.05 -1.03
CA LEU A 51 -3.53 3.87 -0.19
C LEU A 51 -2.80 4.21 1.12
N LEU A 52 -3.44 3.92 2.23
CA LEU A 52 -2.88 4.13 3.56
C LEU A 52 -2.37 2.81 4.12
N GLY A 53 -1.07 2.67 4.30
CA GLY A 53 -0.46 1.49 4.87
C GLY A 53 -0.82 1.34 6.35
N THR A 54 -1.52 0.27 6.71
CA THR A 54 -2.03 0.01 8.07
C THR A 54 -1.42 -1.21 8.72
N GLY A 55 -0.87 -2.12 7.92
CA GLY A 55 -0.20 -3.30 8.43
C GLY A 55 1.23 -3.02 8.90
N PRO A 56 1.82 -3.94 9.69
CA PRO A 56 3.18 -3.76 10.20
C PRO A 56 4.25 -3.75 9.11
N SER A 57 4.02 -4.39 7.98
CA SER A 57 4.94 -4.42 6.84
C SER A 57 4.64 -3.38 5.75
N THR A 58 3.54 -2.66 5.85
CA THR A 58 3.16 -1.59 4.93
C THR A 58 3.42 -0.23 5.54
N VAL A 59 3.84 0.72 4.72
CA VAL A 59 4.37 1.98 5.22
C VAL A 59 3.81 3.13 4.43
N GLY A 60 3.31 4.13 5.15
CA GLY A 60 3.07 5.45 4.62
C GLY A 60 1.79 5.58 3.81
N ILE A 61 1.78 6.62 3.02
CA ILE A 61 0.66 7.04 2.17
C ILE A 61 1.12 6.96 0.73
N ILE A 62 0.42 6.16 -0.08
CA ILE A 62 0.73 5.97 -1.49
C ILE A 62 -0.29 6.75 -2.32
N PRO A 63 0.11 7.79 -3.05
CA PRO A 63 -0.79 8.50 -3.93
C PRO A 63 -1.10 7.67 -5.18
N LEU A 64 -2.36 7.61 -5.55
CA LEU A 64 -2.85 6.96 -6.77
C LEU A 64 -3.09 8.01 -7.88
N ASN A 65 -2.09 8.85 -8.12
CA ASN A 65 -2.16 9.93 -9.11
C ASN A 65 -1.61 9.55 -10.49
N GLY A 66 -1.14 8.31 -10.65
CA GLY A 66 -0.69 7.73 -11.90
C GLY A 66 -1.72 6.79 -12.51
N ARG A 67 -1.43 6.31 -13.74
CA ARG A 67 -2.31 5.34 -14.41
C ARG A 67 -2.25 3.96 -13.80
N GLU A 68 -1.12 3.61 -13.21
CA GLU A 68 -0.85 2.29 -12.67
C GLU A 68 0.08 2.39 -11.46
N VAL A 69 -0.23 1.63 -10.42
CA VAL A 69 0.63 1.42 -9.24
C VAL A 69 0.71 -0.08 -8.97
N VAL A 70 1.92 -0.62 -8.95
CA VAL A 70 2.18 -2.03 -8.64
C VAL A 70 2.64 -2.15 -7.19
N LEU A 71 1.97 -3.02 -6.44
CA LEU A 71 2.27 -3.37 -5.06
C LEU A 71 2.97 -4.72 -4.99
N GLY A 72 3.96 -4.86 -4.14
CA GLY A 72 4.67 -6.11 -3.98
C GLY A 72 5.70 -6.08 -2.86
N ARG A 73 6.55 -7.09 -2.80
CA ARG A 73 7.66 -7.14 -1.84
C ARG A 73 8.98 -6.67 -2.46
N ARG A 74 9.88 -6.24 -1.62
CA ARG A 74 11.25 -5.95 -2.04
C ARG A 74 11.96 -7.25 -2.47
N PRO A 75 12.88 -7.16 -3.44
CA PRO A 75 13.81 -8.24 -3.72
C PRO A 75 14.59 -8.61 -2.45
N THR A 76 14.85 -9.88 -2.27
CA THR A 76 15.74 -10.35 -1.18
C THR A 76 17.19 -9.99 -1.51
N VAL A 77 18.09 -10.10 -0.53
CA VAL A 77 19.54 -9.83 -0.71
C VAL A 77 20.15 -10.71 -1.80
N LEU A 78 19.56 -11.89 -2.07
CA LEU A 78 20.01 -12.81 -3.11
C LEU A 78 19.45 -12.50 -4.50
N GLU A 79 18.46 -11.60 -4.59
CA GLU A 79 17.85 -11.16 -5.84
C GLU A 79 18.47 -9.83 -6.28
N GLU A 80 18.65 -9.65 -7.58
CA GLU A 80 19.17 -8.38 -8.12
C GLU A 80 18.17 -7.23 -7.86
N PRO A 81 18.61 -6.10 -7.26
CA PRO A 81 17.73 -4.95 -7.01
C PRO A 81 17.05 -4.40 -8.27
N SER A 82 17.70 -4.54 -9.42
CA SER A 82 17.14 -4.14 -10.73
C SER A 82 15.91 -4.92 -11.17
N LYS A 83 15.60 -6.02 -10.50
CA LYS A 83 14.41 -6.85 -10.76
C LYS A 83 13.20 -6.46 -9.89
N SER A 84 13.29 -5.37 -9.16
CA SER A 84 12.10 -4.84 -8.47
C SER A 84 11.12 -4.30 -9.51
N ILE A 85 9.93 -4.90 -9.57
CA ILE A 85 8.82 -4.50 -10.46
C ILE A 85 7.71 -3.78 -9.70
N ALA A 86 7.77 -3.78 -8.39
CA ALA A 86 6.81 -3.06 -7.57
C ALA A 86 7.20 -1.59 -7.44
N ASP A 87 6.27 -0.70 -7.66
CA ASP A 87 6.42 0.74 -7.40
C ASP A 87 6.52 1.00 -5.89
N TYR A 88 5.72 0.27 -5.12
CA TYR A 88 5.72 0.32 -3.67
C TYR A 88 5.85 -1.07 -3.09
N SER A 89 6.89 -1.26 -2.33
CA SER A 89 7.23 -2.56 -1.74
C SER A 89 6.79 -2.63 -0.29
N ALA A 90 6.17 -3.75 0.09
CA ALA A 90 6.01 -4.09 1.49
C ALA A 90 7.38 -4.18 2.16
N ALA A 91 7.50 -3.61 3.36
CA ALA A 91 8.75 -3.65 4.09
C ALA A 91 9.08 -5.08 4.52
N ASP A 92 10.31 -5.49 4.26
CA ASP A 92 10.84 -6.76 4.74
C ASP A 92 11.42 -6.51 6.14
N THR A 93 10.75 -7.02 7.16
CA THR A 93 11.22 -6.93 8.54
C THR A 93 11.66 -8.28 9.05
N LEU A 94 12.53 -8.28 10.06
CA LEU A 94 13.05 -9.53 10.67
C LEU A 94 11.94 -10.44 11.23
N TYR A 95 10.79 -9.87 11.59
CA TYR A 95 9.69 -10.57 12.25
C TYR A 95 8.49 -10.79 11.34
N PHE A 96 8.31 -9.93 10.36
CA PHE A 96 7.22 -9.98 9.40
C PHE A 96 7.83 -10.13 8.01
N VAL A 97 8.42 -11.29 7.74
CA VAL A 97 8.85 -11.60 6.38
C VAL A 97 7.60 -11.86 5.57
N PRO A 98 7.18 -10.93 4.72
CA PRO A 98 5.97 -11.11 3.94
C PRO A 98 6.23 -12.06 2.77
N ARG A 99 6.64 -13.29 3.08
CA ARG A 99 6.83 -14.34 2.06
C ARG A 99 5.56 -14.64 1.30
N GLU A 100 4.43 -14.30 1.89
CA GLU A 100 3.14 -14.34 1.22
C GLU A 100 2.96 -13.23 0.18
N VAL A 101 3.78 -12.16 0.24
CA VAL A 101 3.74 -11.09 -0.75
C VAL A 101 4.68 -11.40 -1.91
N SER A 102 4.12 -11.52 -3.11
CA SER A 102 4.87 -11.70 -4.35
C SER A 102 5.61 -10.41 -4.75
N ARG A 103 6.67 -10.51 -5.56
CA ARG A 103 7.44 -9.35 -6.05
C ARG A 103 6.58 -8.36 -6.83
N ALA A 104 5.70 -8.85 -7.71
CA ALA A 104 4.58 -8.12 -8.26
C ALA A 104 3.32 -8.84 -7.79
N HIS A 105 2.61 -8.28 -6.82
CA HIS A 105 1.52 -8.96 -6.13
C HIS A 105 0.16 -8.51 -6.63
N ALA A 106 -0.06 -7.22 -6.61
CA ALA A 106 -1.31 -6.59 -7.03
C ALA A 106 -1.04 -5.29 -7.77
N ARG A 107 -2.01 -4.84 -8.53
CA ARG A 107 -1.94 -3.61 -9.30
C ARG A 107 -3.22 -2.81 -9.14
N VAL A 108 -3.05 -1.52 -8.91
CA VAL A 108 -4.16 -0.56 -8.98
C VAL A 108 -4.04 0.21 -10.30
N THR A 109 -5.08 0.20 -11.10
CA THR A 109 -5.18 0.97 -12.35
C THR A 109 -6.31 1.97 -12.27
N LEU A 110 -6.11 3.15 -12.87
CA LEU A 110 -7.17 4.13 -13.07
C LEU A 110 -7.82 3.88 -14.41
N GLU A 111 -9.07 3.49 -14.42
CA GLU A 111 -9.81 3.12 -15.62
C GLU A 111 -11.12 3.91 -15.75
N LEU A 112 -11.55 4.13 -16.99
CA LEU A 112 -12.86 4.72 -17.28
C LEU A 112 -13.93 3.62 -17.17
N VAL A 113 -14.84 3.80 -16.23
CA VAL A 113 -15.99 2.90 -16.02
C VAL A 113 -17.27 3.72 -16.21
N GLY A 114 -17.93 3.56 -17.37
CA GLY A 114 -19.03 4.42 -17.76
C GLY A 114 -18.54 5.83 -18.08
N GLU A 115 -19.02 6.82 -17.35
CA GLU A 115 -18.61 8.24 -17.47
C GLU A 115 -17.57 8.66 -16.41
N ASP A 116 -17.31 7.80 -15.41
CA ASP A 116 -16.42 8.09 -14.29
C ASP A 116 -15.10 7.33 -14.39
N THR A 117 -14.04 7.92 -13.87
CA THR A 117 -12.77 7.22 -13.65
C THR A 117 -12.77 6.56 -12.28
N GLN A 118 -12.34 5.30 -12.22
CA GLN A 118 -12.29 4.53 -11.00
C GLN A 118 -10.97 3.78 -10.84
N ASN A 119 -10.54 3.61 -9.61
CA ASN A 119 -9.38 2.79 -9.29
C ASN A 119 -9.80 1.33 -9.18
N ILE A 120 -9.15 0.47 -9.97
CA ILE A 120 -9.42 -0.97 -10.02
C ILE A 120 -8.20 -1.72 -9.51
N LEU A 121 -8.42 -2.60 -8.52
CA LEU A 121 -7.41 -3.50 -7.98
C LEU A 121 -7.49 -4.84 -8.67
N SER A 122 -6.36 -5.30 -9.19
CA SER A 122 -6.20 -6.64 -9.80
C SER A 122 -5.10 -7.41 -9.09
N ASP A 123 -5.29 -8.71 -8.91
CA ASP A 123 -4.23 -9.62 -8.49
C ASP A 123 -3.34 -9.96 -9.67
N LEU A 124 -2.03 -9.97 -9.48
CA LEU A 124 -1.04 -10.28 -10.53
C LEU A 124 -0.58 -11.74 -10.45
N HIS A 125 -1.50 -12.68 -10.31
CA HIS A 125 -1.22 -14.10 -10.09
C HIS A 125 -0.28 -14.32 -8.91
N SER A 126 -0.56 -13.62 -7.82
CA SER A 126 0.21 -13.73 -6.58
C SER A 126 0.11 -15.15 -5.99
N THR A 127 1.15 -15.57 -5.26
CA THR A 127 1.19 -16.91 -4.69
C THR A 127 0.12 -17.13 -3.62
N CYS A 128 -0.14 -16.12 -2.80
CA CYS A 128 -1.05 -16.24 -1.65
C CYS A 128 -2.34 -15.45 -1.78
N GLY A 129 -2.54 -14.74 -2.89
CA GLY A 129 -3.77 -14.01 -3.20
C GLY A 129 -3.80 -12.59 -2.65
N THR A 130 -4.66 -11.79 -3.26
CA THR A 130 -5.03 -10.43 -2.85
C THR A 130 -6.46 -10.45 -2.32
N PHE A 131 -6.71 -9.69 -1.27
CA PHE A 131 -8.03 -9.67 -0.61
C PHE A 131 -8.52 -8.22 -0.48
N VAL A 132 -9.82 -8.02 -0.69
CA VAL A 132 -10.51 -6.75 -0.43
C VAL A 132 -11.64 -7.04 0.54
N ASN A 133 -11.62 -6.42 1.72
CA ASN A 133 -12.62 -6.66 2.78
C ASN A 133 -12.82 -8.16 3.07
N ASP A 134 -11.70 -8.91 3.11
CA ASP A 134 -11.64 -10.35 3.33
C ASP A 134 -12.09 -11.24 2.16
N ASP A 135 -12.61 -10.69 1.09
CA ASP A 135 -12.94 -11.42 -0.13
C ASP A 135 -11.72 -11.50 -1.06
N GLN A 136 -11.41 -12.71 -1.50
CA GLN A 136 -10.28 -12.91 -2.42
C GLN A 136 -10.59 -12.33 -3.80
N VAL A 137 -9.65 -11.56 -4.34
CA VAL A 137 -9.71 -11.05 -5.72
C VAL A 137 -9.43 -12.21 -6.68
N ASP A 138 -10.31 -12.40 -7.66
CA ASP A 138 -10.10 -13.39 -8.73
C ASP A 138 -8.93 -12.94 -9.64
N PRO A 139 -7.82 -13.70 -9.71
CA PRO A 139 -6.68 -13.34 -10.54
C PRO A 139 -6.96 -13.38 -12.05
N GLU A 140 -7.99 -14.11 -12.45
CA GLU A 140 -8.46 -14.16 -13.86
C GLU A 140 -9.61 -13.17 -14.14
N GLY A 141 -10.05 -12.45 -13.10
CA GLY A 141 -11.15 -11.50 -13.20
C GLY A 141 -10.75 -10.13 -13.73
N ILE A 142 -11.75 -9.29 -13.88
CA ILE A 142 -11.57 -7.87 -14.32
C ILE A 142 -11.04 -6.95 -13.21
N GLY A 143 -10.80 -7.50 -12.02
CA GLY A 143 -10.43 -6.72 -10.84
C GLY A 143 -11.62 -6.23 -10.02
N VAL A 144 -11.33 -5.53 -8.95
CA VAL A 144 -12.29 -4.99 -8.00
C VAL A 144 -12.24 -3.47 -8.01
N ILE A 145 -13.36 -2.82 -8.23
CA ILE A 145 -13.50 -1.36 -8.12
C ILE A 145 -13.35 -1.00 -6.64
N LEU A 146 -12.34 -0.19 -6.32
CA LEU A 146 -12.07 0.26 -4.96
C LEU A 146 -13.03 1.38 -4.55
N LYS A 147 -13.49 1.31 -3.31
CA LYS A 147 -14.34 2.31 -2.66
C LYS A 147 -13.66 2.83 -1.40
N HIS A 148 -13.93 4.09 -1.08
CA HIS A 148 -13.42 4.70 0.14
C HIS A 148 -13.67 3.81 1.36
N GLY A 149 -12.60 3.51 2.10
CA GLY A 149 -12.61 2.65 3.27
C GLY A 149 -12.35 1.16 3.00
N ASP A 150 -12.22 0.72 1.74
CA ASP A 150 -11.87 -0.67 1.44
C ASP A 150 -10.52 -1.05 2.03
N VAL A 151 -10.47 -2.21 2.67
CA VAL A 151 -9.25 -2.78 3.24
C VAL A 151 -8.67 -3.79 2.27
N ILE A 152 -7.45 -3.51 1.80
CA ILE A 152 -6.69 -4.39 0.90
C ILE A 152 -5.68 -5.17 1.71
N SER A 153 -5.57 -6.48 1.50
CA SER A 153 -4.51 -7.31 2.07
C SER A 153 -3.75 -8.05 0.97
N LEU A 154 -2.43 -7.94 1.01
CA LEU A 154 -1.52 -8.73 0.17
C LEU A 154 -1.16 -10.01 0.92
N GLY A 155 -1.95 -11.06 0.70
CA GLY A 155 -1.89 -12.31 1.44
C GLY A 155 -2.88 -12.37 2.61
N PRO A 156 -3.10 -13.57 3.16
CA PRO A 156 -4.15 -13.81 4.15
C PRO A 156 -3.80 -13.42 5.59
N SER A 157 -2.51 -13.18 5.90
CA SER A 157 -2.07 -12.92 7.29
C SER A 157 -2.44 -11.53 7.82
N ARG A 158 -2.83 -10.61 6.94
CA ARG A 158 -3.10 -9.19 7.24
C ARG A 158 -1.90 -8.42 7.81
N THR A 159 -0.69 -8.84 7.50
CA THR A 159 0.52 -8.09 7.83
C THR A 159 0.85 -7.02 6.81
N SER A 160 0.39 -7.19 5.56
CA SER A 160 0.59 -6.25 4.46
C SER A 160 -0.77 -5.71 4.01
N THR A 161 -1.27 -4.71 4.73
CA THR A 161 -2.60 -4.15 4.55
C THR A 161 -2.57 -2.66 4.23
N TYR A 162 -3.54 -2.23 3.42
CA TYR A 162 -3.79 -0.85 3.04
C TYR A 162 -5.27 -0.52 3.18
N ILE A 163 -5.58 0.74 3.46
CA ILE A 163 -6.93 1.28 3.30
C ILE A 163 -6.95 2.18 2.07
N TYR A 164 -7.92 1.96 1.18
CA TYR A 164 -8.19 2.89 0.08
C TYR A 164 -8.92 4.13 0.61
N TYR A 165 -8.36 5.30 0.34
CA TYR A 165 -8.82 6.55 0.90
C TYR A 165 -8.96 7.60 -0.19
N GLU A 166 -10.11 8.26 -0.25
CA GLU A 166 -10.39 9.37 -1.17
C GLU A 166 -10.46 10.68 -0.39
N VAL A 167 -9.83 11.70 -0.93
CA VAL A 167 -9.85 13.09 -0.45
C VAL A 167 -10.60 13.92 -1.48
N ASP A 168 -11.66 14.61 -1.07
CA ASP A 168 -12.48 15.52 -1.89
C ASP A 168 -11.78 16.87 -2.12
#